data_0b2699d9a69abdb60be26d94eb15b875
#
_entry.id   0b2699d9a69abdb60be26d94eb15b875
#
_cell.length_a   1.000
_cell.length_b   1.000
_cell.length_c   1.000
_cell.angle_alpha   90.00
_cell.angle_beta   90.00
_cell.angle_gamma   90.00
#
_symmetry.space_group_name_H-M   'P 1'
#
loop_
_entity.id
_entity.type
_entity.pdbx_description
1 polymer ?
#
loop_
_entity_poly.entity_id
_entity_poly.type
_entity_poly.pdbx_seq_one_letter_code
_entity_poly.pdbx_strand_id
1 'polypeptide(L)'
;MPRFADEDLSVLGYERIPGRPLLGQAPPPGLAPQLGRFLRDLHAIDAATVTDLIPTEDVNRSEWLADLEGPADLVRVLHATRPRPSPDRVVAHADLGAEHILELDGTLTGIIDWSDAAITDPALDLARLYRDFGPAFLEELLPAYGPLPEAMPRIEFFARCAALEDLAYAKATGRREYAANAERSFDWLFPTRP
;
A
#
# COMPACT_ATOMS: atom_id res chain seq x y z
N MET A 1 -13.64 19.04 -1.81
CA MET A 1 -14.42 19.48 -2.98
C MET A 1 -13.49 20.08 -4.01
N PRO A 2 -13.61 19.76 -5.30
CA PRO A 2 -12.82 20.40 -6.32
C PRO A 2 -13.08 21.92 -6.33
N ARG A 3 -12.04 22.69 -6.65
CA ARG A 3 -12.14 24.15 -6.80
C ARG A 3 -12.60 24.53 -8.19
N PHE A 4 -12.36 23.66 -9.15
CA PHE A 4 -12.68 23.83 -10.56
C PHE A 4 -13.00 22.47 -11.17
N ALA A 5 -14.02 22.42 -12.04
CA ALA A 5 -14.35 21.28 -12.85
C ALA A 5 -14.72 21.76 -14.25
N ASP A 6 -14.17 21.13 -15.27
CA ASP A 6 -14.52 21.33 -16.68
C ASP A 6 -14.81 19.95 -17.28
N GLU A 7 -16.09 19.68 -17.50
CA GLU A 7 -16.55 18.38 -18.00
C GLU A 7 -16.16 18.16 -19.47
N ASP A 8 -16.12 19.22 -20.28
CA ASP A 8 -15.76 19.12 -21.71
C ASP A 8 -14.29 18.76 -21.90
N LEU A 9 -13.42 19.24 -21.01
CA LEU A 9 -12.00 18.94 -21.01
C LEU A 9 -11.63 17.75 -20.10
N SER A 10 -12.58 17.20 -19.37
CA SER A 10 -12.34 16.16 -18.35
C SER A 10 -11.27 16.57 -17.32
N VAL A 11 -11.31 17.83 -16.87
CA VAL A 11 -10.32 18.40 -15.93
C VAL A 11 -10.97 18.73 -14.59
N LEU A 12 -10.33 18.28 -13.52
CA LEU A 12 -10.65 18.65 -12.14
C LEU A 12 -9.47 19.40 -11.51
N GLY A 13 -9.73 20.54 -10.89
CA GLY A 13 -8.74 21.34 -10.16
C GLY A 13 -8.98 21.28 -8.66
N TYR A 14 -7.94 20.93 -7.91
CA TYR A 14 -7.94 20.88 -6.45
C TYR A 14 -6.92 21.83 -5.87
N GLU A 15 -7.13 22.27 -4.61
CA GLU A 15 -6.03 22.85 -3.85
C GLU A 15 -4.94 21.80 -3.66
N ARG A 16 -3.69 22.23 -3.89
CA ARG A 16 -2.54 21.37 -3.61
C ARG A 16 -2.48 21.09 -2.11
N ILE A 17 -2.49 19.82 -1.73
CA ILE A 17 -2.27 19.42 -0.35
C ILE A 17 -0.83 19.75 0.03
N PRO A 18 -0.58 20.43 1.16
CA PRO A 18 0.78 20.76 1.61
C PRO A 18 1.51 19.48 2.03
N GLY A 19 2.85 19.53 1.93
CA GLY A 19 3.70 18.40 2.31
C GLY A 19 4.47 17.82 1.13
N ARG A 20 5.22 16.77 1.42
CA ARG A 20 6.05 16.02 0.46
C ARG A 20 5.77 14.52 0.57
N PRO A 21 5.89 13.78 -0.53
CA PRO A 21 5.83 12.33 -0.51
C PRO A 21 6.97 11.71 0.31
N LEU A 22 6.69 10.54 0.89
CA LEU A 22 7.66 9.83 1.74
C LEU A 22 8.52 8.80 0.99
N LEU A 23 8.31 8.60 -0.31
CA LEU A 23 9.12 7.65 -1.08
C LEU A 23 10.62 7.95 -0.93
N GLY A 24 11.37 6.95 -0.50
CA GLY A 24 12.81 7.06 -0.25
C GLY A 24 13.19 7.87 1.01
N GLN A 25 12.22 8.27 1.83
CA GLN A 25 12.44 8.98 3.09
C GLN A 25 12.21 8.06 4.28
N ALA A 26 12.89 8.31 5.39
CA ALA A 26 12.52 7.70 6.67
C ALA A 26 11.23 8.35 7.19
N PRO A 27 10.26 7.58 7.69
CA PRO A 27 9.05 8.15 8.27
C PRO A 27 9.39 8.95 9.52
N PRO A 28 8.82 10.15 9.70
CA PRO A 28 9.04 10.94 10.91
C PRO A 28 8.43 10.26 12.15
N PRO A 29 9.00 10.50 13.34
CA PRO A 29 8.43 9.99 14.59
C PRO A 29 6.96 10.38 14.75
N GLY A 30 6.13 9.43 15.19
CA GLY A 30 4.71 9.64 15.41
C GLY A 30 3.81 9.59 14.17
N LEU A 31 4.36 9.33 12.97
CA LEU A 31 3.56 9.14 11.77
C LEU A 31 2.81 7.80 11.77
N ALA A 32 3.43 6.73 12.26
CA ALA A 32 2.82 5.41 12.29
C ALA A 32 1.44 5.38 12.99
N PRO A 33 1.27 5.92 14.22
CA PRO A 33 -0.05 5.97 14.83
C PRO A 33 -1.03 6.92 14.11
N GLN A 34 -0.56 7.91 13.35
CA GLN A 34 -1.46 8.75 12.54
C GLN A 34 -2.03 7.94 11.37
N LEU A 35 -1.19 7.19 10.65
CA LEU A 35 -1.62 6.29 9.59
C LEU A 35 -2.49 5.14 10.13
N GLY A 36 -2.17 4.62 11.31
CA GLY A 36 -3.02 3.60 11.95
C GLY A 36 -4.45 4.08 12.20
N ARG A 37 -4.62 5.30 12.73
CA ARG A 37 -5.95 5.89 12.90
C ARG A 37 -6.65 6.14 11.56
N PHE A 38 -5.93 6.69 10.59
CA PHE A 38 -6.46 6.92 9.25
C PHE A 38 -6.99 5.62 8.62
N LEU A 39 -6.19 4.55 8.63
CA LEU A 39 -6.59 3.25 8.08
C LEU A 39 -7.75 2.62 8.85
N ARG A 40 -7.75 2.72 10.19
CA ARG A 40 -8.88 2.26 10.97
C ARG A 40 -10.19 2.94 10.55
N ASP A 41 -10.15 4.25 10.37
CA ASP A 41 -11.33 5.03 10.04
C ASP A 41 -11.77 4.79 8.58
N LEU A 42 -10.81 4.62 7.64
CA LEU A 42 -11.06 4.23 6.26
C LEU A 42 -11.70 2.83 6.16
N HIS A 43 -11.09 1.84 6.81
CA HIS A 43 -11.56 0.46 6.78
C HIS A 43 -12.87 0.24 7.57
N ALA A 44 -13.26 1.19 8.41
CA ALA A 44 -14.54 1.20 9.11
C ALA A 44 -15.70 1.78 8.28
N ILE A 45 -15.44 2.34 7.11
CA ILE A 45 -16.50 2.81 6.21
C ILE A 45 -17.33 1.62 5.79
N ASP A 46 -18.66 1.74 5.91
CA ASP A 46 -19.57 0.70 5.42
C ASP A 46 -19.46 0.57 3.90
N ALA A 47 -18.90 -0.54 3.46
CA ALA A 47 -18.67 -0.84 2.05
C ALA A 47 -19.95 -0.72 1.20
N ALA A 48 -21.13 -1.03 1.79
CA ALA A 48 -22.41 -0.92 1.09
C ALA A 48 -22.74 0.51 0.64
N THR A 49 -22.14 1.52 1.27
CA THR A 49 -22.39 2.94 0.95
C THR A 49 -21.58 3.44 -0.25
N VAL A 50 -20.59 2.67 -0.73
CA VAL A 50 -19.65 3.09 -1.79
C VAL A 50 -19.56 2.11 -2.96
N THR A 51 -20.39 1.09 -3.02
CA THR A 51 -20.38 0.08 -4.09
C THR A 51 -20.62 0.65 -5.49
N ASP A 52 -21.28 1.80 -5.59
CA ASP A 52 -21.51 2.49 -6.86
C ASP A 52 -20.34 3.42 -7.25
N LEU A 53 -19.37 3.64 -6.35
CA LEU A 53 -18.25 4.56 -6.52
C LEU A 53 -16.92 3.86 -6.80
N ILE A 54 -16.69 2.71 -6.16
CA ILE A 54 -15.45 1.94 -6.27
C ILE A 54 -15.76 0.46 -6.50
N PRO A 55 -14.88 -0.28 -7.20
CA PRO A 55 -15.09 -1.69 -7.47
C PRO A 55 -14.97 -2.53 -6.20
N THR A 56 -15.60 -3.72 -6.24
CA THR A 56 -15.27 -4.79 -5.31
C THR A 56 -14.29 -5.73 -5.99
N GLU A 57 -13.11 -5.88 -5.40
CA GLU A 57 -12.04 -6.67 -5.97
C GLU A 57 -11.68 -7.86 -5.09
N ASP A 58 -11.73 -9.04 -5.70
CA ASP A 58 -11.09 -10.23 -5.17
C ASP A 58 -9.65 -10.25 -5.67
N VAL A 59 -8.70 -10.04 -4.74
CA VAL A 59 -7.29 -10.19 -5.10
C VAL A 59 -7.04 -11.64 -5.55
N ASN A 60 -7.05 -11.85 -6.86
CA ASN A 60 -6.73 -13.15 -7.46
C ASN A 60 -5.22 -13.38 -7.39
N ARG A 61 -4.78 -13.97 -6.29
CA ARG A 61 -3.36 -14.22 -6.01
C ARG A 61 -2.67 -15.10 -7.05
N SER A 62 -3.43 -15.91 -7.75
CA SER A 62 -2.89 -16.79 -8.78
C SER A 62 -2.62 -16.02 -10.06
N GLU A 63 -3.49 -15.11 -10.45
CA GLU A 63 -3.29 -14.20 -11.58
C GLU A 63 -2.15 -13.22 -11.28
N TRP A 64 -2.17 -12.61 -10.09
CA TRP A 64 -1.07 -11.72 -9.70
C TRP A 64 0.30 -12.40 -9.80
N LEU A 65 0.44 -13.64 -9.29
CA LEU A 65 1.70 -14.38 -9.40
C LEU A 65 2.04 -14.81 -10.82
N ALA A 66 1.06 -15.00 -11.71
CA ALA A 66 1.31 -15.38 -13.10
C ALA A 66 1.98 -14.25 -13.90
N ASP A 67 1.63 -13.01 -13.58
CA ASP A 67 2.13 -11.81 -14.26
C ASP A 67 3.32 -11.17 -13.55
N LEU A 68 3.71 -11.68 -12.37
CA LEU A 68 4.75 -11.10 -11.54
C LEU A 68 6.15 -11.36 -12.11
N GLU A 69 6.82 -10.31 -12.56
CA GLU A 69 8.22 -10.36 -12.99
C GLU A 69 9.16 -10.22 -11.79
N GLY A 70 10.23 -11.03 -11.76
CA GLY A 70 11.24 -10.93 -10.72
C GLY A 70 12.28 -12.05 -10.74
N PRO A 71 13.25 -12.04 -9.81
CA PRO A 71 14.20 -13.15 -9.63
C PRO A 71 13.46 -14.45 -9.33
N ALA A 72 13.82 -15.52 -10.03
CA ALA A 72 13.09 -16.79 -10.00
C ALA A 72 13.05 -17.45 -8.60
N ASP A 73 14.06 -17.21 -7.77
CA ASP A 73 14.13 -17.67 -6.38
C ASP A 73 13.09 -16.95 -5.51
N LEU A 74 12.91 -15.64 -5.69
CA LEU A 74 11.92 -14.83 -4.95
C LEU A 74 10.49 -15.16 -5.38
N VAL A 75 10.23 -15.26 -6.68
CA VAL A 75 8.92 -15.69 -7.20
C VAL A 75 8.55 -17.08 -6.67
N ARG A 76 9.52 -18.00 -6.54
CA ARG A 76 9.29 -19.31 -5.94
C ARG A 76 8.88 -19.23 -4.47
N VAL A 77 9.48 -18.32 -3.69
CA VAL A 77 9.07 -18.06 -2.30
C VAL A 77 7.61 -17.64 -2.23
N LEU A 78 7.17 -16.75 -3.12
CA LEU A 78 5.78 -16.30 -3.17
C LEU A 78 4.80 -17.44 -3.49
N HIS A 79 5.11 -18.29 -4.46
CA HIS A 79 4.30 -19.48 -4.73
C HIS A 79 4.18 -20.41 -3.52
N ALA A 80 5.28 -20.59 -2.77
CA ALA A 80 5.30 -21.44 -1.58
C ALA A 80 4.60 -20.86 -0.36
N THR A 81 4.54 -19.52 -0.25
CA THR A 81 4.00 -18.80 0.92
C THR A 81 2.64 -18.15 0.67
N ARG A 82 1.94 -18.52 -0.41
CA ARG A 82 0.62 -17.95 -0.75
C ARG A 82 -0.39 -18.15 0.38
N PRO A 83 -0.91 -17.07 0.97
CA PRO A 83 -1.82 -17.16 2.10
C PRO A 83 -3.25 -17.51 1.66
N ARG A 84 -4.09 -17.86 2.64
CA ARG A 84 -5.54 -17.97 2.41
C ARG A 84 -6.15 -16.56 2.17
N PRO A 85 -7.26 -16.47 1.40
CA PRO A 85 -8.02 -15.23 1.26
C PRO A 85 -8.46 -14.68 2.62
N SER A 86 -8.59 -13.36 2.73
CA SER A 86 -9.30 -12.73 3.84
C SER A 86 -10.79 -13.05 3.76
N PRO A 87 -11.45 -13.35 4.90
CA PRO A 87 -12.90 -13.32 4.96
C PRO A 87 -13.48 -11.91 4.94
N ASP A 88 -12.67 -10.93 5.36
CA ASP A 88 -13.07 -9.55 5.50
C ASP A 88 -12.75 -8.74 4.26
N ARG A 89 -13.65 -7.82 3.90
CA ARG A 89 -13.47 -6.81 2.87
C ARG A 89 -13.77 -5.45 3.45
N VAL A 90 -12.92 -4.48 3.13
CA VAL A 90 -13.02 -3.11 3.60
C VAL A 90 -12.86 -2.15 2.44
N VAL A 91 -13.27 -0.91 2.63
CA VAL A 91 -12.90 0.19 1.74
C VAL A 91 -11.42 0.44 1.95
N ALA A 92 -10.60 0.16 0.95
CA ALA A 92 -9.15 0.30 0.99
C ALA A 92 -8.67 1.29 -0.08
N HIS A 93 -7.51 1.89 0.17
CA HIS A 93 -6.78 2.65 -0.85
C HIS A 93 -6.24 1.72 -1.95
N ALA A 94 -5.86 0.52 -1.56
CA ALA A 94 -5.34 -0.60 -2.35
C ALA A 94 -3.95 -0.37 -2.98
N ASP A 95 -3.46 0.89 -3.02
CA ASP A 95 -2.09 1.25 -3.42
C ASP A 95 -1.45 2.28 -2.48
N LEU A 96 -1.55 2.07 -1.15
CA LEU A 96 -1.05 3.01 -0.14
C LEU A 96 0.48 2.92 0.03
N GLY A 97 1.25 3.26 -1.00
CA GLY A 97 2.70 3.37 -0.95
C GLY A 97 3.18 4.71 -0.38
N ALA A 98 4.46 4.77 -0.02
CA ALA A 98 5.12 5.97 0.53
C ALA A 98 5.04 7.18 -0.41
N GLU A 99 4.94 6.96 -1.71
CA GLU A 99 4.75 7.98 -2.75
C GLU A 99 3.40 8.71 -2.64
N HIS A 100 2.40 8.06 -2.06
CA HIS A 100 1.04 8.60 -1.92
C HIS A 100 0.76 9.21 -0.54
N ILE A 101 1.71 9.14 0.38
CA ILE A 101 1.60 9.67 1.74
C ILE A 101 2.31 11.01 1.80
N LEU A 102 1.55 12.10 2.05
CA LEU A 102 2.09 13.44 2.19
C LEU A 102 2.29 13.79 3.66
N GLU A 103 3.47 14.28 3.96
CA GLU A 103 3.90 14.68 5.31
C GLU A 103 4.44 16.11 5.30
N LEU A 104 4.18 16.86 6.37
CA LEU A 104 4.78 18.16 6.67
C LEU A 104 5.05 18.26 8.17
N ASP A 105 6.31 18.48 8.54
CA ASP A 105 6.76 18.67 9.92
C ASP A 105 6.29 17.57 10.90
N GLY A 106 6.35 16.31 10.47
CA GLY A 106 5.94 15.14 11.25
C GLY A 106 4.44 14.87 11.29
N THR A 107 3.67 15.64 10.51
CA THR A 107 2.21 15.50 10.46
C THR A 107 1.78 14.92 9.12
N LEU A 108 0.90 13.91 9.16
CA LEU A 108 0.19 13.42 7.98
C LEU A 108 -0.73 14.52 7.45
N THR A 109 -0.44 15.04 6.27
CA THR A 109 -1.23 16.13 5.67
C THR A 109 -2.21 15.64 4.62
N GLY A 110 -1.97 14.48 4.02
CA GLY A 110 -2.89 13.90 3.06
C GLY A 110 -2.44 12.56 2.50
N ILE A 111 -3.40 11.88 1.93
CA ILE A 111 -3.22 10.67 1.11
C ILE A 111 -3.75 11.02 -0.28
N ILE A 112 -2.98 10.68 -1.31
CA ILE A 112 -3.28 11.01 -2.70
C ILE A 112 -3.30 9.74 -3.56
N ASP A 113 -3.77 9.87 -4.79
CA ASP A 113 -3.85 8.82 -5.80
C ASP A 113 -4.76 7.65 -5.39
N TRP A 114 -6.05 7.93 -5.35
CA TRP A 114 -7.12 6.99 -5.01
C TRP A 114 -7.66 6.22 -6.22
N SER A 115 -6.92 6.19 -7.33
CA SER A 115 -7.36 5.53 -8.58
C SER A 115 -7.59 4.03 -8.41
N ASP A 116 -6.86 3.39 -7.50
CA ASP A 116 -6.95 1.95 -7.22
C ASP A 116 -7.85 1.62 -6.03
N ALA A 117 -8.56 2.63 -5.47
CA ALA A 117 -9.44 2.40 -4.32
C ALA A 117 -10.49 1.34 -4.62
N ALA A 118 -10.63 0.36 -3.73
CA ALA A 118 -11.51 -0.78 -3.91
C ALA A 118 -12.08 -1.29 -2.57
N ILE A 119 -13.14 -2.08 -2.65
CA ILE A 119 -13.62 -2.90 -1.53
C ILE A 119 -12.86 -4.23 -1.60
N THR A 120 -11.85 -4.42 -0.74
CA THR A 120 -10.89 -5.50 -0.86
C THR A 120 -10.29 -5.94 0.48
N ASP A 121 -9.21 -6.75 0.45
CA ASP A 121 -8.50 -7.27 1.64
C ASP A 121 -7.77 -6.12 2.37
N PRO A 122 -8.05 -5.86 3.66
CA PRO A 122 -7.38 -4.80 4.42
C PRO A 122 -5.84 -4.95 4.51
N ALA A 123 -5.33 -6.15 4.28
CA ALA A 123 -3.89 -6.40 4.30
C ALA A 123 -3.14 -5.71 3.15
N LEU A 124 -3.81 -5.27 2.07
CA LEU A 124 -3.16 -4.57 0.95
C LEU A 124 -2.55 -3.24 1.40
N ASP A 125 -3.31 -2.39 2.09
CA ASP A 125 -2.81 -1.10 2.56
C ASP A 125 -1.67 -1.26 3.57
N LEU A 126 -1.82 -2.20 4.51
CA LEU A 126 -0.78 -2.49 5.49
C LEU A 126 0.48 -3.10 4.86
N ALA A 127 0.33 -3.85 3.77
CA ALA A 127 1.44 -4.46 3.05
C ALA A 127 2.33 -3.41 2.36
N ARG A 128 1.74 -2.38 1.76
CA ARG A 128 2.50 -1.28 1.16
C ARG A 128 3.32 -0.55 2.23
N LEU A 129 2.71 -0.25 3.39
CA LEU A 129 3.42 0.37 4.51
C LEU A 129 4.52 -0.53 5.09
N TYR A 130 4.26 -1.84 5.20
CA TYR A 130 5.26 -2.82 5.65
C TYR A 130 6.43 -2.92 4.67
N ARG A 131 6.17 -2.91 3.36
CA ARG A 131 7.21 -2.84 2.32
C ARG A 131 8.08 -1.60 2.51
N ASP A 132 7.47 -0.42 2.70
CA ASP A 132 8.19 0.85 2.64
C ASP A 132 8.93 1.19 3.93
N PHE A 133 8.33 0.88 5.08
CA PHE A 133 8.82 1.35 6.37
C PHE A 133 9.26 0.22 7.32
N GLY A 134 8.97 -1.03 6.98
CA GLY A 134 9.44 -2.21 7.72
C GLY A 134 8.64 -2.58 8.96
N PRO A 135 9.10 -3.64 9.68
CA PRO A 135 8.37 -4.24 10.78
C PRO A 135 8.16 -3.29 11.97
N ALA A 136 9.17 -2.52 12.36
CA ALA A 136 9.08 -1.61 13.51
C ALA A 136 7.99 -0.54 13.29
N PHE A 137 7.85 -0.03 12.06
CA PHE A 137 6.79 0.92 11.73
C PHE A 137 5.39 0.30 11.86
N LEU A 138 5.23 -0.94 11.38
CA LEU A 138 3.97 -1.66 11.51
C LEU A 138 3.62 -1.95 12.99
N GLU A 139 4.61 -2.30 13.82
CA GLU A 139 4.44 -2.49 15.26
C GLU A 139 3.96 -1.22 15.96
N GLU A 140 4.44 -0.04 15.55
CA GLU A 140 3.98 1.26 16.08
C GLU A 140 2.59 1.66 15.55
N LEU A 141 2.24 1.23 14.33
CA LEU A 141 0.98 1.54 13.68
C LEU A 141 -0.20 0.75 14.26
N LEU A 142 -0.01 -0.57 14.45
CA LEU A 142 -1.09 -1.51 14.80
C LEU A 142 -1.87 -1.15 16.07
N PRO A 143 -1.28 -0.64 17.17
CA PRO A 143 -2.05 -0.21 18.34
C PRO A 143 -3.09 0.86 18.06
N ALA A 144 -2.85 1.72 17.05
CA ALA A 144 -3.79 2.77 16.66
C ALA A 144 -4.81 2.29 15.61
N TYR A 145 -4.44 1.31 14.80
CA TYR A 145 -5.33 0.68 13.83
C TYR A 145 -6.35 -0.25 14.49
N GLY A 146 -5.90 -1.13 15.35
CA GLY A 146 -6.70 -2.14 16.03
C GLY A 146 -6.27 -3.58 15.71
N PRO A 147 -6.92 -4.57 16.33
CA PRO A 147 -6.57 -5.97 16.12
C PRO A 147 -6.89 -6.42 14.68
N LEU A 148 -5.93 -7.08 14.06
CA LEU A 148 -6.07 -7.69 12.74
C LEU A 148 -5.54 -9.14 12.81
N PRO A 149 -6.30 -10.07 13.39
CA PRO A 149 -5.85 -11.43 13.60
C PRO A 149 -5.56 -12.12 12.27
N GLU A 150 -4.50 -12.95 12.26
CA GLU A 150 -4.08 -13.75 11.11
C GLU A 150 -3.78 -12.97 9.81
N ALA A 151 -3.56 -11.64 9.88
CA ALA A 151 -3.27 -10.84 8.70
C ALA A 151 -1.79 -10.89 8.27
N MET A 152 -0.84 -11.11 9.19
CA MET A 152 0.59 -11.06 8.88
C MET A 152 1.01 -11.89 7.66
N PRO A 153 0.57 -13.14 7.48
CA PRO A 153 0.92 -13.90 6.27
C PRO A 153 0.45 -13.23 4.97
N ARG A 154 -0.70 -12.51 4.99
CA ARG A 154 -1.20 -11.76 3.84
C ARG A 154 -0.43 -10.46 3.64
N ILE A 155 -0.15 -9.73 4.72
CA ILE A 155 0.67 -8.50 4.69
C ILE A 155 2.04 -8.81 4.09
N GLU A 156 2.74 -9.82 4.58
CA GLU A 156 4.04 -10.22 4.05
C GLU A 156 3.97 -10.64 2.58
N PHE A 157 2.96 -11.43 2.21
CA PHE A 157 2.79 -11.89 0.84
C PHE A 157 2.59 -10.71 -0.12
N PHE A 158 1.65 -9.80 0.17
CA PHE A 158 1.38 -8.64 -0.67
C PHE A 158 2.56 -7.67 -0.69
N ALA A 159 3.26 -7.48 0.44
CA ALA A 159 4.46 -6.66 0.49
C ALA A 159 5.59 -7.20 -0.40
N ARG A 160 5.78 -8.52 -0.43
CA ARG A 160 6.74 -9.19 -1.34
C ARG A 160 6.36 -9.03 -2.80
N CYS A 161 5.07 -9.19 -3.15
CA CYS A 161 4.58 -8.93 -4.51
C CYS A 161 4.87 -7.49 -4.92
N ALA A 162 4.47 -6.52 -4.08
CA ALA A 162 4.67 -5.11 -4.33
C ALA A 162 6.15 -4.71 -4.48
N ALA A 163 7.05 -5.32 -3.72
CA ALA A 163 8.49 -5.08 -3.87
C ALA A 163 9.04 -5.55 -5.22
N LEU A 164 8.53 -6.67 -5.76
CA LEU A 164 8.91 -7.13 -7.10
C LEU A 164 8.29 -6.27 -8.21
N GLU A 165 7.07 -5.80 -8.02
CA GLU A 165 6.42 -4.83 -8.94
C GLU A 165 7.21 -3.53 -9.01
N ASP A 166 7.68 -2.99 -7.87
CA ASP A 166 8.53 -1.79 -7.83
C ASP A 166 9.83 -1.99 -8.63
N LEU A 167 10.46 -3.17 -8.54
CA LEU A 167 11.65 -3.47 -9.34
C LEU A 167 11.33 -3.50 -10.84
N ALA A 168 10.24 -4.13 -11.23
CA ALA A 168 9.79 -4.18 -12.62
C ALA A 168 9.45 -2.78 -13.13
N TYR A 169 8.72 -1.99 -12.35
CA TYR A 169 8.39 -0.61 -12.66
C TYR A 169 9.63 0.28 -12.82
N ALA A 170 10.57 0.19 -11.88
CA ALA A 170 11.82 0.94 -11.94
C ALA A 170 12.64 0.59 -13.20
N LYS A 171 12.67 -0.69 -13.58
CA LYS A 171 13.34 -1.17 -14.80
C LYS A 171 12.66 -0.63 -16.06
N ALA A 172 11.32 -0.63 -16.09
CA ALA A 172 10.54 -0.19 -17.24
C ALA A 172 10.59 1.34 -17.45
N THR A 173 10.60 2.11 -16.35
CA THR A 173 10.48 3.58 -16.37
C THR A 173 11.79 4.33 -16.15
N GLY A 174 12.84 3.66 -15.65
CA GLY A 174 14.11 4.28 -15.23
C GLY A 174 14.03 5.02 -13.88
N ARG A 175 12.93 4.91 -13.15
CA ARG A 175 12.73 5.55 -11.84
C ARG A 175 13.43 4.77 -10.73
N ARG A 176 14.69 5.10 -10.49
CA ARG A 176 15.59 4.38 -9.58
C ARG A 176 15.14 4.40 -8.12
N GLU A 177 14.37 5.39 -7.70
CA GLU A 177 13.84 5.52 -6.34
C GLU A 177 12.97 4.32 -5.94
N TYR A 178 12.21 3.73 -6.87
CA TYR A 178 11.41 2.52 -6.63
C TYR A 178 12.30 1.28 -6.45
N ALA A 179 13.33 1.13 -7.28
CA ALA A 179 14.29 0.04 -7.10
C ALA A 179 14.98 0.12 -5.74
N ALA A 180 15.47 1.31 -5.36
CA ALA A 180 16.14 1.51 -4.08
C ALA A 180 15.23 1.23 -2.89
N ASN A 181 13.93 1.57 -2.99
CA ASN A 181 12.93 1.29 -1.98
C ASN A 181 12.69 -0.22 -1.85
N ALA A 182 12.47 -0.91 -2.96
CA ALA A 182 12.27 -2.35 -3.01
C ALA A 182 13.49 -3.12 -2.48
N GLU A 183 14.70 -2.77 -2.93
CA GLU A 183 15.95 -3.42 -2.49
C GLU A 183 16.16 -3.28 -0.99
N ARG A 184 15.88 -2.12 -0.40
CA ARG A 184 15.93 -1.91 1.05
C ARG A 184 14.97 -2.82 1.79
N SER A 185 13.78 -3.06 1.25
CA SER A 185 12.76 -3.90 1.88
C SER A 185 13.12 -5.38 1.91
N PHE A 186 14.06 -5.83 1.09
CA PHE A 186 14.44 -7.24 1.02
C PHE A 186 15.05 -7.79 2.30
N ASP A 187 15.66 -6.94 3.14
CA ASP A 187 16.24 -7.35 4.42
C ASP A 187 15.20 -7.97 5.36
N TRP A 188 13.96 -7.50 5.32
CA TRP A 188 12.87 -8.03 6.16
C TRP A 188 11.84 -8.84 5.39
N LEU A 189 11.67 -8.61 4.08
CA LEU A 189 10.73 -9.37 3.27
C LEU A 189 11.26 -10.75 2.87
N PHE A 190 12.58 -10.87 2.69
CA PHE A 190 13.24 -12.12 2.25
C PHE A 190 14.47 -12.43 3.13
N PRO A 191 14.28 -12.62 4.47
CA PRO A 191 15.39 -12.72 5.42
C PRO A 191 16.30 -13.94 5.21
N THR A 192 15.88 -14.92 4.43
CA THR A 192 16.64 -16.16 4.14
C THR A 192 17.25 -16.16 2.75
N ARG A 193 17.56 -14.98 2.21
CA ARG A 193 18.27 -14.90 0.93
C ARG A 193 19.68 -15.48 1.10
N PRO A 194 20.06 -16.52 0.33
CA PRO A 194 21.39 -17.12 0.42
C PRO A 194 22.49 -16.17 -0.08
#